data_6b597c118c3af27c1365617dc6f83c31
#
_entry.id   6b597c118c3af27c1365617dc6f83c31
#
_cell.length_a   1.000
_cell.length_b   1.000
_cell.length_c   1.000
_cell.angle_alpha   90.00
_cell.angle_beta   90.00
_cell.angle_gamma   90.00
#
_symmetry.space_group_name_H-M   'P 1'
#
loop_
_entity.id
_entity.type
_entity.pdbx_description
1 polymer ?
#
loop_
_entity_poly.entity_id
_entity_poly.type
_entity_poly.pdbx_seq_one_letter_code
_entity_poly.pdbx_strand_id
1 'polypeptide(L)'
;MDWGNLLKQAVDVGFTLLAQADDAPARPAPEGHSGVRTAPTADRARRIAYAPELDGAADPGEIVWTWVPFEEDASQGKDRPLLVVGRQGGELLGLMLSSQHKREGDPDWVAIGSGEWDREGRESFIRLDRVLEVGEHDIRREGAVLDRARFDRVADELRGRFGWQ
;
A
#
# COMPACT_ATOMS: atom_id res chain seq x y z
N MET A 1 33.62 -3.85 -26.02
CA MET A 1 32.85 -3.40 -24.85
C MET A 1 31.92 -2.30 -25.28
N ASP A 2 30.64 -2.52 -25.18
CA ASP A 2 29.64 -1.56 -25.64
C ASP A 2 29.32 -0.57 -24.52
N TRP A 3 29.94 0.60 -24.58
CA TRP A 3 29.73 1.66 -23.60
C TRP A 3 28.30 2.19 -23.58
N GLY A 4 27.61 2.16 -24.71
CA GLY A 4 26.21 2.55 -24.80
C GLY A 4 25.29 1.63 -23.99
N ASN A 5 25.60 0.34 -24.01
CA ASN A 5 24.85 -0.64 -23.25
C ASN A 5 25.13 -0.54 -21.74
N LEU A 6 26.36 -0.24 -21.38
CA LEU A 6 26.73 -0.04 -19.98
C LEU A 6 26.08 1.21 -19.38
N LEU A 7 26.05 2.30 -20.15
CA LEU A 7 25.38 3.53 -19.73
C LEU A 7 23.86 3.33 -19.61
N LYS A 8 23.28 2.57 -20.52
CA LYS A 8 21.86 2.26 -20.47
C LYS A 8 21.52 1.43 -19.24
N GLN A 9 22.34 0.42 -18.93
CA GLN A 9 22.14 -0.37 -17.70
C GLN A 9 22.29 0.47 -16.44
N ALA A 10 23.27 1.37 -16.40
CA ALA A 10 23.47 2.25 -15.24
C ALA A 10 22.28 3.22 -15.07
N VAL A 11 21.74 3.73 -16.17
CA VAL A 11 20.56 4.61 -16.15
C VAL A 11 19.32 3.82 -15.73
N ASP A 12 19.14 2.62 -16.24
CA ASP A 12 18.01 1.77 -15.88
C ASP A 12 18.03 1.40 -14.39
N VAL A 13 19.21 1.05 -13.85
CA VAL A 13 19.38 0.76 -12.43
C VAL A 13 19.14 1.99 -11.57
N GLY A 14 19.70 3.12 -11.94
CA GLY A 14 19.49 4.39 -11.24
C GLY A 14 18.03 4.83 -11.28
N PHE A 15 17.40 4.71 -12.44
CA PHE A 15 15.98 5.03 -12.60
C PHE A 15 15.09 4.08 -11.79
N THR A 16 15.40 2.80 -11.77
CA THR A 16 14.67 1.81 -10.96
C THR A 16 14.79 2.12 -9.48
N LEU A 17 15.98 2.48 -9.00
CA LEU A 17 16.20 2.87 -7.61
C LEU A 17 15.46 4.16 -7.25
N LEU A 18 15.41 5.13 -8.15
CA LEU A 18 14.67 6.39 -7.96
C LEU A 18 13.15 6.18 -8.06
N ALA A 19 12.70 5.40 -9.04
CA ALA A 19 11.29 5.12 -9.23
C ALA A 19 10.70 4.25 -8.13
N GLN A 20 11.53 3.55 -7.38
CA GLN A 20 11.15 2.71 -6.25
C GLN A 20 11.57 3.30 -4.90
N ALA A 21 11.71 4.59 -4.81
CA ALA A 21 12.02 5.21 -3.52
C ALA A 21 10.88 5.02 -2.51
N ASP A 22 9.66 4.85 -2.98
CA ASP A 22 8.53 4.39 -2.20
C ASP A 22 8.47 2.86 -2.09
N ASP A 23 9.22 2.18 -2.97
CA ASP A 23 9.32 0.73 -3.01
C ASP A 23 10.70 0.32 -2.51
N ALA A 24 10.81 -0.18 -1.30
CA ALA A 24 12.05 -0.72 -0.78
C ALA A 24 12.57 -1.86 -1.68
N PRO A 25 13.88 -2.16 -1.67
CA PRO A 25 14.41 -3.29 -2.41
C PRO A 25 13.72 -4.60 -2.03
N ALA A 26 13.59 -5.51 -3.01
CA ALA A 26 13.07 -6.84 -2.75
C ALA A 26 13.95 -7.55 -1.70
N ARG A 27 13.30 -8.22 -0.76
CA ARG A 27 13.98 -8.97 0.30
C ARG A 27 13.10 -10.11 0.82
N PRO A 28 13.69 -11.13 1.45
CA PRO A 28 12.90 -12.15 2.13
C PRO A 28 12.05 -11.57 3.26
N ALA A 29 11.07 -12.34 3.71
CA ALA A 29 10.26 -11.95 4.86
C ALA A 29 11.14 -11.64 6.07
N PRO A 30 10.84 -10.57 6.82
CA PRO A 30 11.53 -10.28 8.07
C PRO A 30 11.36 -11.40 9.07
N GLU A 31 12.36 -11.60 9.91
CA GLU A 31 12.29 -12.59 10.98
C GLU A 31 11.12 -12.25 11.93
N GLY A 32 10.35 -13.28 12.29
CA GLY A 32 9.19 -13.10 13.16
C GLY A 32 7.95 -12.52 12.49
N HIS A 33 7.99 -12.25 11.20
CA HIS A 33 6.84 -11.74 10.45
C HIS A 33 5.78 -12.85 10.30
N SER A 34 4.56 -12.59 10.73
CA SER A 34 3.48 -13.58 10.69
C SER A 34 2.85 -13.77 9.32
N GLY A 35 3.35 -13.02 8.33
CA GLY A 35 2.85 -13.09 6.95
C GLY A 35 1.73 -12.11 6.67
N VAL A 36 1.53 -11.86 5.39
CA VAL A 36 0.43 -11.04 4.87
C VAL A 36 -0.48 -11.93 4.05
N ARG A 37 -1.76 -11.92 4.36
CA ARG A 37 -2.77 -12.62 3.59
C ARG A 37 -3.54 -11.63 2.74
N THR A 38 -4.08 -12.09 1.63
CA THR A 38 -4.92 -11.28 0.75
C THR A 38 -6.32 -11.87 0.68
N ALA A 39 -7.31 -11.02 0.53
CA ALA A 39 -8.69 -11.43 0.30
C ALA A 39 -9.35 -10.47 -0.67
N PRO A 40 -10.35 -10.93 -1.44
CA PRO A 40 -11.17 -10.02 -2.21
C PRO A 40 -11.83 -8.98 -1.29
N THR A 41 -11.81 -7.73 -1.70
CA THR A 41 -12.37 -6.62 -0.90
C THR A 41 -13.83 -6.86 -0.53
N ALA A 42 -14.63 -7.41 -1.45
CA ALA A 42 -16.03 -7.73 -1.19
C ALA A 42 -16.22 -8.80 -0.11
N ASP A 43 -15.26 -9.71 0.06
CA ASP A 43 -15.34 -10.78 1.07
C ASP A 43 -15.07 -10.26 2.49
N ARG A 44 -14.58 -9.06 2.61
CA ARG A 44 -14.27 -8.40 3.91
C ARG A 44 -15.14 -7.18 4.15
N ALA A 45 -16.23 -7.04 3.39
CA ALA A 45 -17.14 -5.91 3.51
C ALA A 45 -17.61 -5.71 4.95
N ARG A 46 -17.54 -4.46 5.39
CA ARG A 46 -17.90 -4.03 6.74
C ARG A 46 -18.18 -2.54 6.75
N ARG A 47 -18.58 -2.04 7.89
CA ARG A 47 -18.70 -0.60 8.08
C ARG A 47 -17.29 0.03 8.06
N ILE A 48 -17.13 1.08 7.25
CA ILE A 48 -15.90 1.85 7.17
C ILE A 48 -16.14 3.25 7.76
N ALA A 49 -15.24 3.70 8.62
CA ALA A 49 -15.32 5.02 9.23
C ALA A 49 -13.93 5.62 9.32
N TYR A 50 -13.81 6.90 9.00
CA TYR A 50 -12.57 7.66 9.15
C TYR A 50 -12.34 7.99 10.62
N ALA A 51 -11.30 7.43 11.20
CA ALA A 51 -11.00 7.60 12.63
C ALA A 51 -9.50 7.52 12.92
N PRO A 52 -8.64 8.32 12.26
CA PRO A 52 -7.21 8.26 12.51
C PRO A 52 -6.89 8.89 13.86
N GLU A 53 -6.54 8.08 14.83
CA GLU A 53 -6.07 8.52 16.15
C GLU A 53 -4.61 8.13 16.32
N LEU A 54 -3.77 9.08 16.72
CA LEU A 54 -2.35 8.85 16.96
C LEU A 54 -2.16 8.32 18.39
N ASP A 55 -2.77 7.19 18.70
CA ASP A 55 -2.88 6.63 20.05
C ASP A 55 -2.03 5.37 20.28
N GLY A 56 -1.17 5.02 19.33
CA GLY A 56 -0.36 3.81 19.42
C GLY A 56 -0.93 2.59 18.67
N ALA A 57 -2.21 2.62 18.26
CA ALA A 57 -2.81 1.63 17.40
C ALA A 57 -3.03 2.22 16.00
N ALA A 58 -2.98 1.40 14.96
CA ALA A 58 -3.25 1.86 13.61
C ALA A 58 -4.75 1.82 13.33
N ASP A 59 -5.30 2.96 12.95
CA ASP A 59 -6.74 3.16 12.76
C ASP A 59 -7.09 3.50 11.30
N PRO A 60 -8.36 3.32 10.88
CA PRO A 60 -8.78 3.68 9.52
C PRO A 60 -8.50 5.15 9.19
N GLY A 61 -7.81 5.36 8.09
CA GLY A 61 -7.31 6.67 7.66
C GLY A 61 -5.82 6.84 7.83
N GLU A 62 -5.16 5.99 8.58
CA GLU A 62 -3.71 6.01 8.72
C GLU A 62 -3.04 5.22 7.60
N ILE A 63 -1.86 5.69 7.17
CA ILE A 63 -1.02 4.97 6.22
C ILE A 63 0.15 4.38 6.99
N VAL A 64 0.29 3.06 6.87
CA VAL A 64 1.31 2.27 7.55
C VAL A 64 2.14 1.53 6.52
N TRP A 65 3.34 1.11 6.91
CA TRP A 65 4.23 0.35 6.04
C TRP A 65 4.38 -1.06 6.57
N THR A 66 4.40 -2.02 5.64
CA THR A 66 4.66 -3.43 5.97
C THR A 66 5.35 -4.12 4.80
N TRP A 67 6.03 -5.22 5.11
CA TRP A 67 6.55 -6.11 4.07
C TRP A 67 5.40 -6.88 3.44
N VAL A 68 5.31 -6.84 2.11
CA VAL A 68 4.27 -7.51 1.34
C VAL A 68 4.92 -8.50 0.37
N PRO A 69 4.54 -9.77 0.40
CA PRO A 69 5.11 -10.75 -0.53
C PRO A 69 4.68 -10.46 -1.97
N PHE A 70 5.54 -10.81 -2.91
CA PHE A 70 5.18 -10.76 -4.33
C PHE A 70 4.13 -11.83 -4.65
N GLU A 71 3.23 -11.53 -5.58
CA GLU A 71 2.23 -12.49 -6.02
C GLU A 71 2.87 -13.71 -6.71
N GLU A 72 3.94 -13.49 -7.47
CA GLU A 72 4.67 -14.50 -8.24
C GLU A 72 5.67 -15.32 -7.40
N ASP A 73 6.10 -14.79 -6.26
CA ASP A 73 7.06 -15.47 -5.37
C ASP A 73 6.90 -14.99 -3.94
N ALA A 74 6.14 -15.72 -3.16
CA ALA A 74 5.84 -15.38 -1.77
C ALA A 74 7.04 -15.47 -0.82
N SER A 75 8.17 -16.03 -1.26
CA SER A 75 9.42 -16.06 -0.46
C SER A 75 10.13 -14.71 -0.49
N GLN A 76 9.81 -13.85 -1.45
CA GLN A 76 10.35 -12.52 -1.63
C GLN A 76 9.24 -11.49 -1.59
N GLY A 77 9.56 -10.29 -1.19
CA GLY A 77 8.62 -9.18 -1.13
C GLY A 77 9.34 -7.88 -0.90
N LYS A 78 8.60 -6.84 -0.62
CA LYS A 78 9.15 -5.53 -0.28
C LYS A 78 8.21 -4.73 0.59
N ASP A 79 8.75 -3.73 1.26
CA ASP A 79 7.93 -2.81 2.05
C ASP A 79 7.02 -1.99 1.15
N ARG A 80 5.75 -1.89 1.54
CA ARG A 80 4.75 -1.11 0.82
C ARG A 80 3.89 -0.32 1.78
N PRO A 81 3.45 0.87 1.39
CA PRO A 81 2.48 1.61 2.18
C PRO A 81 1.08 1.04 1.98
N LEU A 82 0.31 0.99 3.07
CA LEU A 82 -1.07 0.54 3.08
C LEU A 82 -1.95 1.60 3.73
N LEU A 83 -3.12 1.84 3.15
CA LEU A 83 -4.17 2.60 3.83
C LEU A 83 -4.98 1.66 4.70
N VAL A 84 -5.01 1.91 6.00
CA VAL A 84 -5.84 1.14 6.92
C VAL A 84 -7.31 1.51 6.69
N VAL A 85 -8.16 0.50 6.44
CA VAL A 85 -9.59 0.68 6.20
C VAL A 85 -10.45 -0.07 7.20
N GLY A 86 -9.88 -0.93 8.00
CA GLY A 86 -10.61 -1.69 9.00
C GLY A 86 -9.71 -2.56 9.85
N ARG A 87 -10.35 -3.31 10.74
CA ARG A 87 -9.67 -4.22 11.66
C ARG A 87 -10.49 -5.48 11.79
N GLN A 88 -9.83 -6.60 11.89
CA GLN A 88 -10.45 -7.90 12.15
C GLN A 88 -9.63 -8.62 13.23
N GLY A 89 -10.10 -8.59 14.47
CA GLY A 89 -9.33 -9.10 15.60
C GLY A 89 -8.01 -8.33 15.78
N GLY A 90 -6.91 -9.04 15.86
CA GLY A 90 -5.56 -8.45 15.97
C GLY A 90 -4.93 -8.09 14.63
N GLU A 91 -5.66 -8.20 13.53
CA GLU A 91 -5.16 -7.91 12.20
C GLU A 91 -5.79 -6.64 11.64
N LEU A 92 -5.00 -5.90 10.87
CA LEU A 92 -5.45 -4.73 10.13
C LEU A 92 -5.89 -5.15 8.73
N LEU A 93 -6.90 -4.49 8.22
CA LEU A 93 -7.28 -4.55 6.81
C LEU A 93 -6.75 -3.32 6.11
N GLY A 94 -5.92 -3.52 5.10
CA GLY A 94 -5.27 -2.43 4.38
C GLY A 94 -5.43 -2.54 2.88
N LEU A 95 -5.44 -1.39 2.23
CA LEU A 95 -5.39 -1.28 0.78
C LEU A 95 -3.99 -0.81 0.37
N MET A 96 -3.38 -1.50 -0.57
CA MET A 96 -2.02 -1.22 -1.01
C MET A 96 -1.95 0.07 -1.83
N LEU A 97 -0.94 0.89 -1.55
CA LEU A 97 -0.60 2.05 -2.37
C LEU A 97 0.50 1.69 -3.37
N SER A 98 0.49 2.39 -4.49
CA SER A 98 1.54 2.32 -5.51
C SER A 98 1.73 3.70 -6.14
N SER A 99 2.97 4.04 -6.47
CA SER A 99 3.30 5.27 -7.22
C SER A 99 3.52 5.02 -8.72
N GLN A 100 3.22 3.83 -9.22
CA GLN A 100 3.45 3.50 -10.62
C GLN A 100 2.36 4.07 -11.52
N HIS A 101 2.75 4.89 -12.50
CA HIS A 101 1.83 5.54 -13.44
C HIS A 101 1.01 4.55 -14.27
N LYS A 102 1.46 3.31 -14.43
CA LYS A 102 0.67 2.28 -15.12
C LYS A 102 -0.67 1.99 -14.44
N ARG A 103 -0.85 2.45 -13.21
CA ARG A 103 -2.12 2.31 -12.48
C ARG A 103 -3.16 3.35 -12.89
N GLU A 104 -2.74 4.40 -13.57
CA GLU A 104 -3.65 5.43 -14.05
C GLU A 104 -4.65 4.85 -15.04
N GLY A 105 -5.94 5.11 -14.80
CA GLY A 105 -7.02 4.59 -15.65
C GLY A 105 -7.38 3.13 -15.42
N ASP A 106 -6.65 2.41 -14.55
CA ASP A 106 -7.00 1.05 -14.17
C ASP A 106 -8.21 1.08 -13.22
N PRO A 107 -9.32 0.37 -13.55
CA PRO A 107 -10.54 0.41 -12.71
C PRO A 107 -10.36 -0.18 -11.31
N ASP A 108 -9.32 -0.99 -11.10
CA ASP A 108 -9.02 -1.56 -9.79
C ASP A 108 -8.20 -0.62 -8.90
N TRP A 109 -7.83 0.55 -9.41
CA TRP A 109 -7.02 1.53 -8.71
C TRP A 109 -7.67 2.90 -8.73
N VAL A 110 -7.53 3.65 -7.65
CA VAL A 110 -7.98 5.05 -7.55
C VAL A 110 -6.80 5.96 -7.25
N ALA A 111 -6.70 7.06 -7.99
CA ALA A 111 -5.68 8.08 -7.76
C ALA A 111 -6.04 8.90 -6.53
N ILE A 112 -5.07 9.11 -5.62
CA ILE A 112 -5.25 9.91 -4.41
C ILE A 112 -4.29 11.10 -4.32
N GLY A 113 -3.45 11.30 -5.35
CA GLY A 113 -2.45 12.36 -5.34
C GLY A 113 -1.26 12.04 -4.45
N SER A 114 -0.46 13.06 -4.14
CA SER A 114 0.74 12.92 -3.31
C SER A 114 0.48 13.28 -1.85
N GLY A 115 1.36 12.82 -0.96
CA GLY A 115 1.30 13.13 0.45
C GLY A 115 2.55 12.70 1.21
N GLU A 116 2.52 12.84 2.52
CA GLU A 116 3.68 12.61 3.40
C GLU A 116 4.18 11.16 3.41
N TRP A 117 3.36 10.21 2.94
CA TRP A 117 3.77 8.81 2.84
C TRP A 117 4.78 8.56 1.71
N ASP A 118 4.96 9.49 0.80
CA ASP A 118 5.97 9.45 -0.26
C ASP A 118 6.90 10.65 -0.16
N ARG A 119 8.14 10.42 0.21
CA ARG A 119 9.16 11.48 0.39
C ARG A 119 9.46 12.24 -0.89
N GLU A 120 9.23 11.63 -2.05
CA GLU A 120 9.46 12.26 -3.35
C GLU A 120 8.23 13.02 -3.86
N GLY A 121 7.11 12.98 -3.15
CA GLY A 121 5.91 13.69 -3.51
C GLY A 121 5.24 13.17 -4.78
N ARG A 122 5.43 11.90 -5.11
CA ARG A 122 4.83 11.29 -6.30
C ARG A 122 3.35 11.04 -6.09
N GLU A 123 2.61 11.06 -7.20
CA GLU A 123 1.21 10.68 -7.18
C GLU A 123 1.06 9.20 -6.79
N SER A 124 0.13 8.91 -5.91
CA SER A 124 -0.15 7.57 -5.44
C SER A 124 -1.51 7.08 -5.89
N PHE A 125 -1.61 5.76 -6.02
CA PHE A 125 -2.83 5.05 -6.40
C PHE A 125 -3.11 4.01 -5.33
N ILE A 126 -4.38 3.80 -5.01
CA ILE A 126 -4.81 2.79 -4.04
C ILE A 126 -5.51 1.65 -4.78
N ARG A 127 -5.10 0.42 -4.49
CA ARG A 127 -5.73 -0.77 -5.03
C ARG A 127 -7.03 -1.07 -4.29
N LEU A 128 -8.11 -1.28 -5.04
CA LEU A 128 -9.46 -1.43 -4.50
C LEU A 128 -9.95 -2.87 -4.44
N ASP A 129 -9.50 -3.74 -5.35
CA ASP A 129 -10.10 -5.06 -5.57
C ASP A 129 -9.71 -6.11 -4.53
N ARG A 130 -8.66 -5.87 -3.76
CA ARG A 130 -8.21 -6.78 -2.68
C ARG A 130 -7.81 -6.01 -1.44
N VAL A 131 -8.01 -6.62 -0.29
CA VAL A 131 -7.47 -6.14 0.97
C VAL A 131 -6.31 -7.03 1.40
N LEU A 132 -5.36 -6.44 2.11
CA LEU A 132 -4.28 -7.14 2.77
C LEU A 132 -4.63 -7.26 4.25
N GLU A 133 -4.50 -8.47 4.79
CA GLU A 133 -4.69 -8.75 6.22
C GLU A 133 -3.31 -8.85 6.86
N VAL A 134 -3.02 -7.93 7.76
CA VAL A 134 -1.68 -7.74 8.33
C VAL A 134 -1.77 -7.70 9.85
N GLY A 135 -0.91 -8.49 10.51
CA GLY A 135 -0.77 -8.42 11.96
C GLY A 135 -0.29 -7.04 12.40
N GLU A 136 -0.88 -6.49 13.45
CA GLU A 136 -0.50 -5.17 13.96
C GLU A 136 0.96 -5.09 14.37
N HIS A 137 1.58 -6.21 14.76
CA HIS A 137 3.00 -6.27 15.11
C HIS A 137 3.93 -6.21 13.90
N ASP A 138 3.41 -6.41 12.70
CA ASP A 138 4.20 -6.49 11.47
C ASP A 138 4.23 -5.17 10.70
N ILE A 139 3.62 -4.12 11.23
CA ILE A 139 3.59 -2.81 10.59
C ILE A 139 4.61 -1.86 11.19
N ARG A 140 5.07 -0.92 10.37
CA ARG A 140 5.78 0.27 10.82
C ARG A 140 4.87 1.47 10.63
N ARG A 141 4.74 2.28 11.67
CA ARG A 141 3.92 3.49 11.63
C ARG A 141 4.82 4.67 11.31
N GLU A 142 4.57 5.29 10.17
CA GLU A 142 5.33 6.45 9.71
C GLU A 142 4.65 7.78 10.09
N GLY A 143 3.53 7.72 10.83
CA GLY A 143 2.80 8.90 11.26
C GLY A 143 2.01 9.60 10.15
N ALA A 144 1.89 8.99 8.99
CA ALA A 144 1.14 9.56 7.88
C ALA A 144 -0.35 9.29 8.06
N VAL A 145 -1.15 10.30 7.79
CA VAL A 145 -2.62 10.23 7.82
C VAL A 145 -3.14 10.71 6.48
N LEU A 146 -4.02 9.93 5.87
CA LEU A 146 -4.73 10.39 4.68
C LEU A 146 -5.82 11.36 5.11
N ASP A 147 -5.93 12.51 4.44
CA ASP A 147 -6.97 13.47 4.74
C ASP A 147 -8.37 12.89 4.47
N ARG A 148 -9.36 13.41 5.19
CA ARG A 148 -10.72 12.89 5.13
C ARG A 148 -11.32 12.90 3.72
N ALA A 149 -11.09 13.95 2.94
CA ALA A 149 -11.65 14.05 1.60
C ALA A 149 -11.17 12.93 0.69
N ARG A 150 -9.88 12.59 0.75
CA ARG A 150 -9.31 11.48 -0.03
C ARG A 150 -9.76 10.13 0.52
N PHE A 151 -9.83 9.99 1.83
CA PHE A 151 -10.36 8.78 2.46
C PHE A 151 -11.80 8.53 2.03
N ASP A 152 -12.64 9.56 2.02
CA ASP A 152 -14.04 9.45 1.62
C ASP A 152 -14.17 8.99 0.17
N ARG A 153 -13.29 9.43 -0.74
CA ARG A 153 -13.28 8.92 -2.12
C ARG A 153 -13.02 7.42 -2.18
N VAL A 154 -12.08 6.93 -1.37
CA VAL A 154 -11.79 5.49 -1.28
C VAL A 154 -12.98 4.75 -0.66
N ALA A 155 -13.53 5.28 0.42
CA ALA A 155 -14.69 4.69 1.10
C ALA A 155 -15.91 4.62 0.17
N ASP A 156 -16.15 5.63 -0.64
CA ASP A 156 -17.23 5.64 -1.62
C ASP A 156 -17.07 4.54 -2.67
N GLU A 157 -15.85 4.27 -3.11
CA GLU A 157 -15.56 3.15 -4.01
C GLU A 157 -15.83 1.80 -3.33
N LEU A 158 -15.43 1.64 -2.08
CA LEU A 158 -15.68 0.41 -1.33
C LEU A 158 -17.18 0.20 -1.10
N ARG A 159 -17.93 1.26 -0.81
CA ARG A 159 -19.38 1.20 -0.63
C ARG A 159 -20.11 0.92 -1.93
N GLY A 160 -19.73 1.61 -3.00
CA GLY A 160 -20.43 1.51 -4.29
C GLY A 160 -20.16 0.21 -5.05
N ARG A 161 -18.98 -0.40 -4.87
CA ARG A 161 -18.55 -1.52 -5.70
C ARG A 161 -18.32 -2.81 -4.92
N PHE A 162 -18.02 -2.75 -3.63
CA PHE A 162 -17.58 -3.92 -2.85
C PHE A 162 -18.46 -4.22 -1.64
N GLY A 163 -19.60 -3.55 -1.53
CA GLY A 163 -20.61 -3.85 -0.50
C GLY A 163 -20.26 -3.37 0.91
N TRP A 164 -19.29 -2.50 1.06
CA TRP A 164 -18.98 -1.88 2.35
C TRP A 164 -20.07 -0.88 2.75
N GLN A 165 -20.14 -0.54 4.05
CA GLN A 165 -21.17 0.35 4.62
C GLN A 165 -20.57 1.59 5.29
#